data_09b1aca01cdd4920411a533374d1e56e
#
_entry.id   09b1aca01cdd4920411a533374d1e56e
#
_cell.length_a   1.000
_cell.length_b   1.000
_cell.length_c   1.000
_cell.angle_alpha   90.00
_cell.angle_beta   90.00
_cell.angle_gamma   90.00
#
_symmetry.space_group_name_H-M   'P 1'
#
loop_
_entity.id
_entity.type
_entity.pdbx_description
1 polymer ?
#
loop_
_entity_poly.entity_id
_entity_poly.type
_entity_poly.pdbx_seq_one_letter_code
_entity_poly.pdbx_strand_id
1 'polypeptide(L)'
;KVVGRVAAIINRRANETWNKKEVRFGWIDFVDDPEVSKALLDQVEAWGKERGMEAMVGPLGFTDLDAEGMLVEGFDQLSTMSTIYNYPYYSQHMERLGFEKEADWVEFKLTVPDKLPEKFVRISEIILQKYKLKIKKLKRSEIKEKNYGQKIFDLINEAYAPLYGYSKMTQGQINQYIKTYLPLIDLRMVSLAADEAGELVAVGISMPSLSEALQKAKGKMLPFGWYHLLKALFFKKPKV
;
A
#
# COMPACT_ATOMS: atom_id res chain seq x y z
N LYS A 1 9.80 -27.96 -11.90
CA LYS A 1 8.83 -27.32 -10.97
C LYS A 1 9.40 -25.96 -10.56
N VAL A 2 8.60 -24.89 -10.63
CA VAL A 2 9.01 -23.60 -10.07
C VAL A 2 8.99 -23.71 -8.55
N VAL A 3 10.10 -23.33 -7.89
CA VAL A 3 10.29 -23.42 -6.44
C VAL A 3 10.47 -22.04 -5.78
N GLY A 4 10.64 -21.00 -6.58
CA GLY A 4 10.73 -19.63 -6.12
C GLY A 4 10.68 -18.63 -7.26
N ARG A 5 10.49 -17.37 -6.91
CA ARG A 5 10.54 -16.21 -7.82
C ARG A 5 11.00 -14.98 -7.05
N VAL A 6 11.59 -14.05 -7.75
CA VAL A 6 11.94 -12.72 -7.24
C VAL A 6 12.00 -11.73 -8.40
N ALA A 7 11.74 -10.48 -8.15
CA ALA A 7 11.99 -9.40 -9.09
C ALA A 7 13.13 -8.52 -8.58
N ALA A 8 14.13 -8.28 -9.41
CA ALA A 8 15.16 -7.29 -9.17
C ALA A 8 14.73 -5.95 -9.77
N ILE A 9 14.78 -4.86 -8.98
CA ILE A 9 14.23 -3.56 -9.36
C ILE A 9 15.24 -2.48 -9.01
N ILE A 10 15.54 -1.59 -9.96
CA ILE A 10 16.25 -0.34 -9.69
C ILE A 10 15.27 0.82 -9.87
N ASN A 11 14.79 1.38 -8.76
CA ASN A 11 14.02 2.60 -8.79
C ASN A 11 14.98 3.81 -8.75
N ARG A 12 15.38 4.30 -9.93
CA ARG A 12 16.34 5.40 -10.06
C ARG A 12 15.87 6.66 -9.32
N ARG A 13 14.58 6.97 -9.35
CA ARG A 13 14.01 8.12 -8.68
C ARG A 13 14.12 7.99 -7.16
N ALA A 14 13.82 6.82 -6.60
CA ALA A 14 14.01 6.57 -5.17
C ALA A 14 15.48 6.71 -4.78
N ASN A 15 16.38 6.11 -5.57
CA ASN A 15 17.81 6.21 -5.35
C ASN A 15 18.30 7.68 -5.39
N GLU A 16 17.82 8.47 -6.33
CA GLU A 16 18.12 9.92 -6.42
C GLU A 16 17.54 10.67 -5.21
N THR A 17 16.27 10.44 -4.87
CA THR A 17 15.58 11.11 -3.75
C THR A 17 16.27 10.88 -2.43
N TRP A 18 16.72 9.65 -2.17
CA TRP A 18 17.32 9.23 -0.91
C TRP A 18 18.85 9.21 -0.94
N ASN A 19 19.46 9.63 -2.07
CA ASN A 19 20.90 9.60 -2.30
C ASN A 19 21.51 8.21 -2.00
N LYS A 20 20.89 7.16 -2.53
CA LYS A 20 21.28 5.77 -2.34
C LYS A 20 21.59 5.11 -3.70
N LYS A 21 22.32 4.00 -3.66
CA LYS A 21 22.58 3.13 -4.82
C LYS A 21 22.11 1.72 -4.49
N GLU A 22 20.80 1.55 -4.46
CA GLU A 22 20.16 0.31 -4.01
C GLU A 22 19.47 -0.40 -5.16
N VAL A 23 19.62 -1.73 -5.20
CA VAL A 23 18.72 -2.64 -5.91
C VAL A 23 17.66 -3.14 -4.93
N ARG A 24 16.40 -3.07 -5.33
CA ARG A 24 15.30 -3.65 -4.57
C ARG A 24 15.09 -5.11 -5.00
N PHE A 25 14.76 -5.99 -4.05
CA PHE A 25 14.13 -7.26 -4.36
C PHE A 25 12.66 -7.19 -3.94
N GLY A 26 11.76 -7.58 -4.85
CA GLY A 26 10.31 -7.54 -4.60
C GLY A 26 9.60 -8.75 -5.17
N TRP A 27 8.32 -8.91 -4.83
CA TRP A 27 7.48 -10.04 -5.22
C TRP A 27 8.17 -11.39 -5.04
N ILE A 28 8.92 -11.52 -3.94
CA ILE A 28 9.67 -12.72 -3.63
C ILE A 28 8.74 -13.79 -3.04
N ASP A 29 8.79 -14.97 -3.63
CA ASP A 29 8.17 -16.18 -3.09
C ASP A 29 9.14 -17.35 -3.24
N PHE A 30 9.24 -18.20 -2.23
CA PHE A 30 10.11 -19.37 -2.28
C PHE A 30 9.64 -20.46 -1.31
N VAL A 31 9.98 -21.70 -1.61
CA VAL A 31 9.79 -22.82 -0.67
C VAL A 31 10.78 -22.72 0.48
N ASP A 32 10.48 -23.35 1.61
CA ASP A 32 11.37 -23.39 2.78
C ASP A 32 12.63 -24.22 2.50
N ASP A 33 13.52 -23.62 1.70
CA ASP A 33 14.79 -24.19 1.30
C ASP A 33 15.84 -23.06 1.23
N PRO A 34 16.89 -23.10 2.09
CA PRO A 34 17.93 -22.08 2.13
C PRO A 34 18.69 -21.90 0.82
N GLU A 35 18.86 -22.96 0.03
CA GLU A 35 19.56 -22.86 -1.26
C GLU A 35 18.70 -22.09 -2.27
N VAL A 36 17.38 -22.26 -2.24
CA VAL A 36 16.46 -21.54 -3.11
C VAL A 36 16.45 -20.05 -2.81
N SER A 37 16.28 -19.68 -1.53
CA SER A 37 16.29 -18.27 -1.15
C SER A 37 17.63 -17.60 -1.44
N LYS A 38 18.74 -18.30 -1.16
CA LYS A 38 20.07 -17.81 -1.47
C LYS A 38 20.25 -17.59 -2.96
N ALA A 39 19.93 -18.57 -3.78
CA ALA A 39 20.09 -18.48 -5.25
C ALA A 39 19.27 -17.32 -5.84
N LEU A 40 18.05 -17.07 -5.34
CA LEU A 40 17.22 -15.95 -5.78
C LEU A 40 17.86 -14.60 -5.45
N LEU A 41 18.35 -14.43 -4.23
CA LEU A 41 18.93 -13.16 -3.77
C LEU A 41 20.34 -12.94 -4.35
N ASP A 42 21.13 -13.99 -4.51
CA ASP A 42 22.42 -13.90 -5.23
C ASP A 42 22.25 -13.37 -6.66
N GLN A 43 21.18 -13.77 -7.36
CA GLN A 43 20.88 -13.24 -8.70
C GLN A 43 20.48 -11.76 -8.68
N VAL A 44 19.71 -11.33 -7.68
CA VAL A 44 19.38 -9.89 -7.51
C VAL A 44 20.64 -9.09 -7.21
N GLU A 45 21.49 -9.60 -6.33
CA GLU A 45 22.76 -8.96 -5.95
C GLU A 45 23.68 -8.82 -7.16
N ALA A 46 23.92 -9.91 -7.90
CA ALA A 46 24.76 -9.91 -9.09
C ALA A 46 24.24 -8.92 -10.15
N TRP A 47 22.94 -8.96 -10.43
CA TRP A 47 22.29 -8.05 -11.37
C TRP A 47 22.39 -6.57 -10.94
N GLY A 48 22.29 -6.31 -9.62
CA GLY A 48 22.45 -4.97 -9.04
C GLY A 48 23.89 -4.48 -9.16
N LYS A 49 24.87 -5.30 -8.79
CA LYS A 49 26.31 -4.99 -8.89
C LYS A 49 26.75 -4.65 -10.32
N GLU A 50 26.30 -5.41 -11.32
CA GLU A 50 26.55 -5.11 -12.73
C GLU A 50 26.05 -3.73 -13.16
N ARG A 51 25.07 -3.16 -12.42
CA ARG A 51 24.45 -1.86 -12.69
C ARG A 51 24.87 -0.75 -11.72
N GLY A 52 25.94 -1.01 -10.95
CA GLY A 52 26.54 -0.04 -10.05
C GLY A 52 25.77 0.18 -8.75
N MET A 53 24.92 -0.76 -8.36
CA MET A 53 24.28 -0.73 -7.04
C MET A 53 25.22 -1.24 -5.97
N GLU A 54 25.17 -0.61 -4.80
CA GLU A 54 26.09 -0.86 -3.68
C GLU A 54 25.40 -1.60 -2.52
N ALA A 55 24.06 -1.57 -2.48
CA ALA A 55 23.27 -2.24 -1.47
C ALA A 55 22.02 -2.92 -2.09
N MET A 56 21.45 -3.87 -1.34
CA MET A 56 20.20 -4.55 -1.68
C MET A 56 19.21 -4.38 -0.55
N VAL A 57 17.98 -3.95 -0.88
CA VAL A 57 16.90 -3.69 0.07
C VAL A 57 15.60 -4.36 -0.37
N GLY A 58 14.80 -4.80 0.59
CA GLY A 58 13.50 -5.41 0.30
C GLY A 58 12.95 -6.25 1.46
N PRO A 59 11.79 -6.88 1.23
CA PRO A 59 11.02 -6.86 -0.03
C PRO A 59 10.36 -5.51 -0.28
N LEU A 60 10.58 -4.94 -1.45
CA LEU A 60 9.97 -3.67 -1.87
C LEU A 60 9.55 -3.75 -3.34
N GLY A 61 8.37 -3.24 -3.66
CA GLY A 61 7.94 -3.04 -5.02
C GLY A 61 8.60 -1.84 -5.69
N PHE A 62 8.06 -1.43 -6.83
CA PHE A 62 8.58 -0.28 -7.55
C PHE A 62 8.18 1.04 -6.88
N THR A 63 6.94 1.12 -6.38
CA THR A 63 6.38 2.29 -5.68
C THR A 63 5.81 1.87 -4.33
N ASP A 64 5.57 2.81 -3.42
CA ASP A 64 4.89 2.61 -2.14
C ASP A 64 3.43 2.09 -2.22
N LEU A 65 2.87 2.03 -3.42
CA LEU A 65 1.55 1.42 -3.65
C LEU A 65 1.66 -0.06 -4.08
N ASP A 66 2.86 -0.56 -4.22
CA ASP A 66 3.15 -1.98 -4.43
C ASP A 66 3.29 -2.70 -3.08
N ALA A 67 3.47 -4.01 -3.16
CA ALA A 67 3.71 -4.83 -1.99
C ALA A 67 5.08 -4.54 -1.35
N GLU A 68 5.11 -4.26 -0.05
CA GLU A 68 6.31 -3.89 0.70
C GLU A 68 6.44 -4.68 2.00
N GLY A 69 7.67 -4.99 2.38
CA GLY A 69 8.00 -5.69 3.61
C GLY A 69 7.68 -7.18 3.62
N MET A 70 7.79 -7.77 4.77
CA MET A 70 7.36 -9.14 5.06
C MET A 70 6.68 -9.20 6.41
N LEU A 71 5.69 -10.08 6.55
CA LEU A 71 5.01 -10.31 7.80
C LEU A 71 5.99 -10.95 8.79
N VAL A 72 6.12 -10.38 9.98
CA VAL A 72 6.96 -10.87 11.07
C VAL A 72 6.17 -11.18 12.33
N GLU A 73 4.99 -10.56 12.49
CA GLU A 73 4.07 -10.77 13.61
C GLU A 73 2.62 -10.83 13.10
N GLY A 74 1.72 -11.50 13.83
CA GLY A 74 0.30 -11.59 13.48
C GLY A 74 -0.03 -12.63 12.43
N PHE A 75 0.74 -13.70 12.32
CA PHE A 75 0.51 -14.82 11.37
C PHE A 75 -0.85 -15.51 11.56
N ASP A 76 -1.47 -15.37 12.73
CA ASP A 76 -2.80 -15.88 13.07
C ASP A 76 -3.92 -14.92 12.68
N GLN A 77 -3.59 -13.69 12.24
CA GLN A 77 -4.57 -12.69 11.87
C GLN A 77 -4.91 -12.78 10.36
N LEU A 78 -6.15 -12.47 10.03
CA LEU A 78 -6.58 -12.36 8.64
C LEU A 78 -6.11 -11.02 8.09
N SER A 79 -5.10 -11.05 7.20
CA SER A 79 -4.54 -9.87 6.56
C SER A 79 -5.56 -9.06 5.79
N THR A 80 -5.33 -7.75 5.63
CA THR A 80 -6.08 -6.94 4.68
C THR A 80 -5.60 -7.20 3.24
N MET A 81 -6.33 -6.71 2.26
CA MET A 81 -5.95 -6.87 0.85
C MET A 81 -4.68 -6.07 0.48
N SER A 82 -4.37 -5.05 1.25
CA SER A 82 -3.21 -4.16 1.03
C SER A 82 -1.96 -4.62 1.75
N THR A 83 -2.05 -5.58 2.65
CA THR A 83 -0.93 -6.09 3.42
C THR A 83 -0.43 -7.42 2.88
N ILE A 84 0.83 -7.73 3.16
CA ILE A 84 1.48 -8.95 2.71
C ILE A 84 1.23 -10.06 3.72
N TYR A 85 1.10 -11.28 3.21
CA TYR A 85 1.19 -12.50 4.00
C TYR A 85 2.30 -13.39 3.44
N ASN A 86 3.17 -13.85 4.31
CA ASN A 86 4.22 -14.83 4.01
C ASN A 86 4.33 -15.84 5.17
N TYR A 87 5.06 -16.90 4.95
CA TYR A 87 5.34 -17.87 6.01
C TYR A 87 6.40 -17.38 6.99
N PRO A 88 6.39 -17.86 8.25
CA PRO A 88 7.35 -17.42 9.27
C PRO A 88 8.83 -17.65 8.92
N TYR A 89 9.14 -18.64 8.07
CA TYR A 89 10.52 -18.92 7.68
C TYR A 89 11.17 -17.81 6.83
N TYR A 90 10.38 -16.89 6.24
CA TYR A 90 10.94 -15.82 5.38
C TYR A 90 11.95 -14.94 6.12
N SER A 91 11.61 -14.41 7.28
CA SER A 91 12.52 -13.58 8.07
C SER A 91 13.77 -14.35 8.51
N GLN A 92 13.61 -15.63 8.88
CA GLN A 92 14.74 -16.48 9.26
C GLN A 92 15.72 -16.69 8.10
N HIS A 93 15.23 -16.81 6.85
CA HIS A 93 16.09 -16.89 5.67
C HIS A 93 16.83 -15.58 5.42
N MET A 94 16.15 -14.42 5.60
CA MET A 94 16.82 -13.12 5.46
C MET A 94 17.94 -12.94 6.49
N GLU A 95 17.67 -13.25 7.75
CA GLU A 95 18.68 -13.19 8.83
C GLU A 95 19.88 -14.09 8.54
N ARG A 96 19.65 -15.35 8.10
CA ARG A 96 20.72 -16.27 7.72
C ARG A 96 21.57 -15.79 6.55
N LEU A 97 20.98 -15.01 5.64
CA LEU A 97 21.68 -14.43 4.50
C LEU A 97 22.33 -13.08 4.83
N GLY A 98 22.29 -12.65 6.11
CA GLY A 98 22.98 -11.46 6.57
C GLY A 98 22.22 -10.15 6.35
N PHE A 99 20.90 -10.22 6.08
CA PHE A 99 20.08 -9.02 6.05
C PHE A 99 19.77 -8.54 7.44
N GLU A 100 19.77 -7.23 7.59
CA GLU A 100 19.38 -6.53 8.82
C GLU A 100 18.04 -5.82 8.60
N LYS A 101 17.27 -5.69 9.68
CA LYS A 101 15.99 -4.97 9.64
C LYS A 101 16.25 -3.47 9.55
N GLU A 102 15.69 -2.81 8.55
CA GLU A 102 15.85 -1.36 8.36
C GLU A 102 14.60 -0.57 8.79
N ALA A 103 13.40 -1.08 8.55
CA ALA A 103 12.16 -0.38 8.89
C ALA A 103 11.06 -1.35 9.32
N ASP A 104 10.10 -0.84 10.10
CA ASP A 104 8.88 -1.54 10.46
C ASP A 104 7.66 -0.80 9.91
N TRP A 105 6.72 -1.56 9.35
CA TRP A 105 5.35 -1.12 9.09
C TRP A 105 4.44 -1.76 10.11
N VAL A 106 3.56 -0.98 10.71
CA VAL A 106 2.60 -1.48 11.71
C VAL A 106 1.18 -1.34 11.22
N GLU A 107 0.38 -2.39 11.43
CA GLU A 107 -1.05 -2.39 11.13
C GLU A 107 -1.84 -2.36 12.44
N PHE A 108 -2.84 -1.48 12.51
CA PHE A 108 -3.70 -1.34 13.69
C PHE A 108 -5.12 -1.79 13.38
N LYS A 109 -5.64 -2.71 14.18
CA LYS A 109 -7.05 -3.06 14.17
C LYS A 109 -7.81 -2.16 15.15
N LEU A 110 -8.67 -1.30 14.61
CA LEU A 110 -9.48 -0.40 15.39
C LEU A 110 -10.94 -0.88 15.40
N THR A 111 -11.56 -0.88 16.59
CA THR A 111 -12.99 -1.09 16.71
C THR A 111 -13.68 0.27 16.70
N VAL A 112 -14.56 0.48 15.71
CA VAL A 112 -15.35 1.70 15.63
C VAL A 112 -16.40 1.67 16.73
N PRO A 113 -16.43 2.61 17.68
CA PRO A 113 -17.42 2.67 18.73
C PRO A 113 -18.79 3.11 18.18
N ASP A 114 -19.88 2.69 18.84
CA ASP A 114 -21.25 3.11 18.46
C ASP A 114 -21.44 4.62 18.47
N LYS A 115 -20.74 5.30 19.38
CA LYS A 115 -20.69 6.77 19.44
C LYS A 115 -19.23 7.22 19.48
N LEU A 116 -18.92 8.20 18.66
CA LEU A 116 -17.58 8.83 18.71
C LEU A 116 -17.37 9.48 20.08
N PRO A 117 -16.20 9.26 20.72
CA PRO A 117 -15.89 9.96 21.96
C PRO A 117 -15.93 11.48 21.77
N GLU A 118 -16.55 12.19 22.70
CA GLU A 118 -16.74 13.66 22.65
C GLU A 118 -15.42 14.41 22.43
N LYS A 119 -14.32 13.89 22.98
CA LYS A 119 -12.98 14.43 22.78
C LYS A 119 -12.61 14.55 21.30
N PHE A 120 -12.87 13.50 20.49
CA PHE A 120 -12.54 13.53 19.06
C PHE A 120 -13.44 14.47 18.28
N VAL A 121 -14.73 14.50 18.62
CA VAL A 121 -15.69 15.45 18.01
C VAL A 121 -15.23 16.88 18.26
N ARG A 122 -14.96 17.23 19.53
CA ARG A 122 -14.49 18.57 19.91
C ARG A 122 -13.16 18.95 19.24
N ILE A 123 -12.18 18.02 19.20
CA ILE A 123 -10.90 18.29 18.54
C ILE A 123 -11.11 18.55 17.05
N SER A 124 -11.94 17.75 16.38
CA SER A 124 -12.21 17.96 14.95
C SER A 124 -12.87 19.32 14.69
N GLU A 125 -13.82 19.73 15.50
CA GLU A 125 -14.45 21.06 15.39
C GLU A 125 -13.45 22.20 15.59
N ILE A 126 -12.57 22.11 16.59
CA ILE A 126 -11.52 23.10 16.82
C ILE A 126 -10.57 23.19 15.61
N ILE A 127 -10.16 22.06 15.05
CA ILE A 127 -9.28 22.03 13.87
C ILE A 127 -9.97 22.67 12.67
N LEU A 128 -11.22 22.27 12.39
CA LEU A 128 -11.99 22.82 11.28
C LEU A 128 -12.15 24.34 11.39
N GLN A 129 -12.44 24.85 12.60
CA GLN A 129 -12.58 26.27 12.86
C GLN A 129 -11.24 27.01 12.77
N LYS A 130 -10.20 26.50 13.46
CA LYS A 130 -8.89 27.13 13.52
C LYS A 130 -8.25 27.31 12.15
N TYR A 131 -8.34 26.27 11.32
CA TYR A 131 -7.75 26.26 9.98
C TYR A 131 -8.76 26.57 8.86
N LYS A 132 -10.00 26.92 9.26
CA LYS A 132 -11.11 27.28 8.35
C LYS A 132 -11.36 26.21 7.27
N LEU A 133 -11.25 24.94 7.66
CA LEU A 133 -11.39 23.81 6.77
C LEU A 133 -12.86 23.44 6.55
N LYS A 134 -13.15 22.93 5.36
CA LYS A 134 -14.48 22.39 5.01
C LYS A 134 -14.35 20.93 4.61
N ILE A 135 -15.10 20.06 5.27
CA ILE A 135 -15.21 18.66 4.88
C ILE A 135 -16.11 18.55 3.65
N LYS A 136 -15.63 17.83 2.66
CA LYS A 136 -16.30 17.65 1.38
C LYS A 136 -16.41 16.17 1.04
N LYS A 137 -17.58 15.74 0.58
CA LYS A 137 -17.77 14.43 -0.04
C LYS A 137 -17.54 14.53 -1.55
N LEU A 138 -16.78 13.59 -2.07
CA LEU A 138 -16.45 13.55 -3.48
C LEU A 138 -17.67 13.07 -4.30
N LYS A 139 -18.03 13.84 -5.34
CA LYS A 139 -19.06 13.47 -6.31
C LYS A 139 -18.42 12.98 -7.61
N ARG A 140 -19.04 12.00 -8.26
CA ARG A 140 -18.49 11.39 -9.49
C ARG A 140 -18.32 12.40 -10.64
N SER A 141 -19.22 13.36 -10.77
CA SER A 141 -19.11 14.46 -11.75
C SER A 141 -17.87 15.33 -11.50
N GLU A 142 -17.61 15.67 -10.23
CA GLU A 142 -16.51 16.56 -9.84
C GLU A 142 -15.12 15.95 -10.06
N ILE A 143 -15.01 14.61 -10.15
CA ILE A 143 -13.73 13.94 -10.37
C ILE A 143 -13.09 14.41 -11.68
N LYS A 144 -13.88 14.47 -12.76
CA LYS A 144 -13.42 14.95 -14.08
C LYS A 144 -13.42 16.48 -14.17
N GLU A 145 -14.55 17.12 -13.80
CA GLU A 145 -14.74 18.56 -13.92
C GLU A 145 -13.71 19.38 -13.12
N LYS A 146 -13.36 18.91 -11.91
CA LYS A 146 -12.46 19.60 -10.98
C LYS A 146 -11.10 18.92 -10.83
N ASN A 147 -10.84 17.91 -11.63
CA ASN A 147 -9.59 17.15 -11.64
C ASN A 147 -9.18 16.60 -10.26
N TYR A 148 -10.17 16.17 -9.45
CA TYR A 148 -9.88 15.69 -8.08
C TYR A 148 -8.97 14.45 -8.04
N GLY A 149 -8.98 13.62 -9.08
CA GLY A 149 -8.04 12.51 -9.17
C GLY A 149 -6.59 13.00 -9.09
N GLN A 150 -6.23 13.98 -9.91
CA GLN A 150 -4.90 14.58 -9.90
C GLN A 150 -4.58 15.26 -8.56
N LYS A 151 -5.47 16.12 -8.06
CA LYS A 151 -5.29 16.84 -6.80
C LYS A 151 -5.05 15.90 -5.61
N ILE A 152 -5.71 14.75 -5.57
CA ILE A 152 -5.50 13.74 -4.52
C ILE A 152 -4.09 13.16 -4.61
N PHE A 153 -3.62 12.81 -5.80
CA PHE A 153 -2.27 12.26 -5.95
C PHE A 153 -1.17 13.31 -5.76
N ASP A 154 -1.42 14.56 -6.13
CA ASP A 154 -0.50 15.66 -5.82
C ASP A 154 -0.35 15.85 -4.31
N LEU A 155 -1.47 15.82 -3.58
CA LEU A 155 -1.48 15.87 -2.12
C LEU A 155 -0.76 14.66 -1.49
N ILE A 156 -0.96 13.46 -2.02
CA ILE A 156 -0.23 12.25 -1.57
C ILE A 156 1.26 12.42 -1.81
N ASN A 157 1.67 12.87 -2.99
CA ASN A 157 3.07 13.11 -3.33
C ASN A 157 3.73 14.12 -2.37
N GLU A 158 2.99 15.12 -1.91
CA GLU A 158 3.48 16.12 -0.97
C GLU A 158 3.53 15.57 0.48
N ALA A 159 2.43 14.97 0.91
CA ALA A 159 2.29 14.48 2.27
C ALA A 159 3.20 13.28 2.59
N TYR A 160 3.46 12.42 1.60
CA TYR A 160 4.28 11.22 1.77
C TYR A 160 5.77 11.45 1.48
N ALA A 161 6.14 12.61 0.92
CA ALA A 161 7.55 12.90 0.61
C ALA A 161 8.55 12.61 1.74
N PRO A 162 8.23 12.85 3.05
CA PRO A 162 9.14 12.55 4.15
C PRO A 162 9.11 11.10 4.63
N LEU A 163 8.20 10.25 4.12
CA LEU A 163 8.09 8.87 4.56
C LEU A 163 9.24 8.02 4.01
N TYR A 164 9.68 7.06 4.82
CA TYR A 164 10.78 6.15 4.47
C TYR A 164 10.53 5.47 3.12
N GLY A 165 11.53 5.50 2.25
CA GLY A 165 11.51 4.84 0.94
C GLY A 165 10.60 5.49 -0.11
N TYR A 166 9.75 6.45 0.26
CA TYR A 166 8.83 7.08 -0.66
C TYR A 166 9.55 7.84 -1.78
N SER A 167 9.07 7.68 -2.99
CA SER A 167 9.47 8.51 -4.12
C SER A 167 8.24 9.04 -4.85
N LYS A 168 8.23 10.36 -5.13
CA LYS A 168 7.09 11.01 -5.78
C LYS A 168 6.72 10.30 -7.09
N MET A 169 5.44 10.01 -7.24
CA MET A 169 4.89 9.40 -8.46
C MET A 169 5.01 10.33 -9.66
N THR A 170 5.33 9.76 -10.80
CA THR A 170 5.32 10.47 -12.07
C THR A 170 3.90 10.71 -12.55
N GLN A 171 3.70 11.68 -13.46
CA GLN A 171 2.40 11.92 -14.08
C GLN A 171 1.83 10.67 -14.78
N GLY A 172 2.70 9.87 -15.42
CA GLY A 172 2.29 8.61 -16.04
C GLY A 172 1.74 7.59 -15.04
N GLN A 173 2.41 7.44 -13.89
CA GLN A 173 1.94 6.59 -12.79
C GLN A 173 0.62 7.10 -12.21
N ILE A 174 0.52 8.40 -11.92
CA ILE A 174 -0.71 9.03 -11.41
C ILE A 174 -1.88 8.75 -12.37
N ASN A 175 -1.70 8.97 -13.67
CA ASN A 175 -2.73 8.72 -14.66
C ASN A 175 -3.16 7.25 -14.68
N GLN A 176 -2.21 6.32 -14.56
CA GLN A 176 -2.50 4.89 -14.51
C GLN A 176 -3.25 4.52 -13.23
N TYR A 177 -2.83 5.03 -12.06
CA TYR A 177 -3.52 4.77 -10.79
C TYR A 177 -4.94 5.32 -10.79
N ILE A 178 -5.16 6.55 -11.27
CA ILE A 178 -6.49 7.14 -11.43
C ILE A 178 -7.36 6.22 -12.29
N LYS A 179 -6.85 5.77 -13.44
CA LYS A 179 -7.58 4.90 -14.37
C LYS A 179 -7.91 3.54 -13.76
N THR A 180 -6.99 2.96 -13.00
CA THR A 180 -7.12 1.60 -12.45
C THR A 180 -7.95 1.57 -11.18
N TYR A 181 -7.69 2.45 -10.23
CA TYR A 181 -8.28 2.36 -8.89
C TYR A 181 -9.54 3.20 -8.70
N LEU A 182 -9.64 4.36 -9.35
CA LEU A 182 -10.79 5.24 -9.14
C LEU A 182 -12.15 4.58 -9.45
N PRO A 183 -12.29 3.72 -10.48
CA PRO A 183 -13.54 3.00 -10.73
C PRO A 183 -13.94 2.02 -9.63
N LEU A 184 -12.97 1.54 -8.84
CA LEU A 184 -13.15 0.53 -7.79
C LEU A 184 -13.45 1.16 -6.42
N ILE A 185 -13.22 2.46 -6.26
CA ILE A 185 -13.42 3.16 -5.00
C ILE A 185 -14.89 3.54 -4.82
N ASP A 186 -15.46 3.18 -3.68
CA ASP A 186 -16.76 3.71 -3.25
C ASP A 186 -16.59 5.15 -2.75
N LEU A 187 -17.07 6.11 -3.55
CA LEU A 187 -16.91 7.53 -3.23
C LEU A 187 -17.57 7.96 -1.92
N ARG A 188 -18.51 7.17 -1.39
CA ARG A 188 -19.12 7.40 -0.06
C ARG A 188 -18.08 7.24 1.06
N MET A 189 -17.04 6.44 0.81
CA MET A 189 -15.95 6.15 1.74
C MET A 189 -14.73 7.07 1.53
N VAL A 190 -14.85 8.07 0.65
CA VAL A 190 -13.84 9.10 0.44
C VAL A 190 -14.28 10.40 1.13
N SER A 191 -13.42 10.95 1.94
CA SER A 191 -13.60 12.25 2.58
C SER A 191 -12.44 13.17 2.24
N LEU A 192 -12.75 14.40 1.89
CA LEU A 192 -11.79 15.43 1.55
C LEU A 192 -11.91 16.58 2.54
N ALA A 193 -10.80 17.22 2.90
CA ALA A 193 -10.81 18.50 3.55
C ALA A 193 -10.18 19.54 2.62
N ALA A 194 -10.83 20.69 2.51
CA ALA A 194 -10.34 21.81 1.70
C ALA A 194 -10.29 23.07 2.56
N ASP A 195 -9.37 23.95 2.25
CA ASP A 195 -9.24 25.28 2.85
C ASP A 195 -10.26 26.29 2.29
N GLU A 196 -10.15 27.57 2.71
CA GLU A 196 -11.02 28.65 2.23
C GLU A 196 -10.88 28.92 0.72
N ALA A 197 -9.71 28.68 0.14
CA ALA A 197 -9.47 28.83 -1.29
C ALA A 197 -10.01 27.64 -2.11
N GLY A 198 -10.43 26.55 -1.41
CA GLY A 198 -10.93 25.33 -2.03
C GLY A 198 -9.83 24.35 -2.43
N GLU A 199 -8.60 24.58 -1.99
CA GLU A 199 -7.50 23.64 -2.21
C GLU A 199 -7.57 22.47 -1.21
N LEU A 200 -7.21 21.28 -1.68
CA LEU A 200 -7.20 20.08 -0.84
C LEU A 200 -6.04 20.10 0.14
N VAL A 201 -6.34 19.91 1.42
CA VAL A 201 -5.35 19.83 2.50
C VAL A 201 -5.33 18.46 3.18
N ALA A 202 -6.38 17.66 3.00
CA ALA A 202 -6.40 16.29 3.48
C ALA A 202 -7.34 15.40 2.64
N VAL A 203 -7.00 14.12 2.58
CA VAL A 203 -7.83 13.07 1.97
C VAL A 203 -7.85 11.85 2.89
N GLY A 204 -9.04 11.28 3.09
CA GLY A 204 -9.23 9.98 3.72
C GLY A 204 -9.94 9.05 2.75
N ILE A 205 -9.33 7.92 2.44
CA ILE A 205 -9.90 6.88 1.59
C ILE A 205 -10.01 5.61 2.42
N SER A 206 -11.24 5.14 2.61
CA SER A 206 -11.51 3.85 3.23
C SER A 206 -12.00 2.88 2.17
N MET A 207 -11.69 1.61 2.34
CA MET A 207 -12.13 0.56 1.43
C MET A 207 -12.77 -0.59 2.21
N PRO A 208 -13.82 -1.24 1.65
CA PRO A 208 -14.38 -2.43 2.26
C PRO A 208 -13.32 -3.53 2.34
N SER A 209 -13.23 -4.22 3.47
CA SER A 209 -12.37 -5.40 3.57
C SER A 209 -12.92 -6.54 2.69
N LEU A 210 -12.09 -7.04 1.79
CA LEU A 210 -12.38 -8.21 0.96
C LEU A 210 -11.72 -9.50 1.50
N SER A 211 -11.02 -9.43 2.62
CA SER A 211 -10.20 -10.52 3.16
C SER A 211 -10.98 -11.82 3.39
N GLU A 212 -12.16 -11.74 4.02
CA GLU A 212 -13.03 -12.91 4.20
C GLU A 212 -13.52 -13.51 2.86
N ALA A 213 -13.76 -12.66 1.87
CA ALA A 213 -14.21 -13.10 0.56
C ALA A 213 -13.08 -13.79 -0.22
N LEU A 214 -11.88 -13.24 -0.16
CA LEU A 214 -10.68 -13.82 -0.76
C LEU A 214 -10.31 -15.16 -0.09
N GLN A 215 -10.41 -15.24 1.23
CA GLN A 215 -10.19 -16.48 1.98
C GLN A 215 -11.19 -17.56 1.55
N LYS A 216 -12.49 -17.25 1.43
CA LYS A 216 -13.53 -18.18 0.94
C LYS A 216 -13.31 -18.59 -0.52
N ALA A 217 -12.83 -17.69 -1.33
CA ALA A 217 -12.46 -17.96 -2.72
C ALA A 217 -11.16 -18.76 -2.85
N LYS A 218 -10.38 -18.94 -1.76
CA LYS A 218 -9.06 -19.61 -1.74
C LYS A 218 -8.11 -19.05 -2.80
N GLY A 219 -8.17 -17.74 -3.04
CA GLY A 219 -7.37 -17.06 -4.06
C GLY A 219 -7.74 -17.39 -5.52
N LYS A 220 -8.84 -18.09 -5.77
CA LYS A 220 -9.27 -18.50 -7.12
C LYS A 220 -10.54 -17.76 -7.53
N MET A 221 -10.53 -17.13 -8.70
CA MET A 221 -11.72 -16.46 -9.24
C MET A 221 -12.75 -17.47 -9.79
N LEU A 222 -12.27 -18.51 -10.44
CA LEU A 222 -13.13 -19.54 -11.06
C LEU A 222 -13.10 -20.84 -10.26
N PRO A 223 -14.18 -21.63 -10.23
CA PRO A 223 -15.46 -21.33 -10.87
C PRO A 223 -16.35 -20.35 -10.10
N PHE A 224 -16.25 -20.22 -8.79
CA PHE A 224 -17.20 -19.46 -7.95
C PHE A 224 -16.56 -18.40 -7.05
N GLY A 225 -15.25 -18.18 -7.11
CA GLY A 225 -14.57 -17.19 -6.27
C GLY A 225 -15.06 -15.76 -6.51
N TRP A 226 -15.38 -15.40 -7.76
CA TRP A 226 -15.97 -14.13 -8.12
C TRP A 226 -17.28 -13.82 -7.38
N TYR A 227 -18.09 -14.85 -7.09
CA TYR A 227 -19.35 -14.68 -6.35
C TYR A 227 -19.11 -14.17 -4.93
N HIS A 228 -18.09 -14.69 -4.23
CA HIS A 228 -17.74 -14.22 -2.88
C HIS A 228 -17.30 -12.75 -2.89
N LEU A 229 -16.55 -12.33 -3.90
CA LEU A 229 -16.10 -10.95 -4.07
C LEU A 229 -17.25 -10.00 -4.40
N LEU A 230 -18.10 -10.35 -5.37
CA LEU A 230 -19.27 -9.55 -5.71
C LEU A 230 -20.23 -9.42 -4.53
N LYS A 231 -20.43 -10.51 -3.78
CA LYS A 231 -21.28 -10.49 -2.58
C LYS A 231 -20.70 -9.55 -1.51
N ALA A 232 -19.38 -9.52 -1.32
CA ALA A 232 -18.73 -8.62 -0.38
C ALA A 232 -18.82 -7.16 -0.81
N LEU A 233 -18.65 -6.88 -2.11
CA LEU A 233 -18.66 -5.52 -2.64
C LEU A 233 -20.06 -4.90 -2.69
N PHE A 234 -21.09 -5.67 -3.04
CA PHE A 234 -22.40 -5.11 -3.37
C PHE A 234 -23.51 -5.47 -2.38
N PHE A 235 -23.40 -6.58 -1.67
CA PHE A 235 -24.51 -7.13 -0.87
C PHE A 235 -24.26 -7.20 0.65
N LYS A 236 -23.04 -6.98 1.10
CA LYS A 236 -22.75 -6.85 2.53
C LYS A 236 -22.57 -5.39 2.91
N LYS A 237 -23.05 -5.01 4.11
CA LYS A 237 -22.59 -3.77 4.72
C LYS A 237 -21.06 -3.88 4.86
N PRO A 238 -20.31 -2.91 4.35
CA PRO A 238 -18.87 -2.97 4.45
C PRO A 238 -18.45 -3.07 5.92
N LYS A 239 -17.70 -4.10 6.24
CA LYS A 239 -16.87 -4.09 7.42
C LYS A 239 -15.62 -3.31 7.01
N VAL A 240 -15.40 -2.19 7.62
CA VAL A 240 -14.20 -1.38 7.47
C VAL A 240 -13.18 -1.88 8.45
#